data_b2bbd7c628f33e1a7f918bce389ace4f
#
_entry.id   b2bbd7c628f33e1a7f918bce389ace4f
#
_cell.length_a   1.000
_cell.length_b   1.000
_cell.length_c   1.000
_cell.angle_alpha   90.00
_cell.angle_beta   90.00
_cell.angle_gamma   90.00
#
_symmetry.space_group_name_H-M   'P 1'
#
loop_
_entity.id
_entity.type
_entity.pdbx_description
1 polymer ?
#
loop_
_entity_poly.entity_id
_entity_poly.type
_entity_poly.pdbx_seq_one_letter_code
_entity_poly.pdbx_strand_id
1 'polypeptide(L)'
;GFTMNLYERLMWTAKENRYPMHMPGHKRAGLFTMANPYAFDVTEIDDTDNLHQPEGEILWEMEQMKQKYGTKDSYLLVNGSTCGILAAISACCHPGDTIVIARNCHRSVYHAVELLSLKPVYVYPEVDKETGICLGISSEEVKHVIVDTKPACVVLTSPTYEGVVSNIRAIAEIVHEKNSLLVVDEAHGAHFAWSDKFPETAMEQGADLVIESLHKTLPALTQTAVLHRASDRIMAERVEHYLEIFETSSPSYVLMGSISQCMQWMRKYADTWFEAYFTNLIWFREHAEKWKELRLWENPRKEPSKLVVLTGEKCSGTEAAKWLREEFQIEVEMAAAGYILAMTSLADSRDGFVRLMDALTK
;
A
#
# COMPACT_ATOMS: atom_id res chain seq x y z
N GLY A 1 -27.39 11.75 -21.35
CA GLY A 1 -26.44 12.69 -20.75
C GLY A 1 -26.38 12.51 -19.26
N PHE A 2 -25.29 13.00 -18.65
CA PHE A 2 -25.16 12.97 -17.21
C PHE A 2 -26.11 13.99 -16.59
N THR A 3 -26.94 13.53 -15.64
CA THR A 3 -27.87 14.40 -14.91
C THR A 3 -27.34 14.82 -13.56
N MET A 4 -26.15 14.29 -13.17
CA MET A 4 -25.51 14.58 -11.89
C MET A 4 -24.16 15.23 -12.08
N ASN A 5 -23.82 16.20 -11.22
CA ASN A 5 -22.44 16.64 -11.11
C ASN A 5 -21.62 15.65 -10.27
N LEU A 6 -20.33 15.85 -10.18
CA LEU A 6 -19.43 14.93 -9.46
C LEU A 6 -19.81 14.78 -7.98
N TYR A 7 -20.10 15.89 -7.30
CA TYR A 7 -20.47 15.85 -5.89
C TYR A 7 -21.75 15.03 -5.65
N GLU A 8 -22.77 15.28 -6.48
CA GLU A 8 -24.03 14.52 -6.41
C GLU A 8 -23.79 13.03 -6.63
N ARG A 9 -22.92 12.67 -7.60
CA ARG A 9 -22.57 11.28 -7.86
C ARG A 9 -21.86 10.61 -6.69
N LEU A 10 -20.94 11.34 -6.03
CA LEU A 10 -20.26 10.84 -4.84
C LEU A 10 -21.23 10.64 -3.68
N MET A 11 -22.16 11.58 -3.50
CA MET A 11 -23.19 11.44 -2.46
C MET A 11 -24.12 10.26 -2.75
N TRP A 12 -24.40 10.01 -4.01
CA TRP A 12 -25.19 8.83 -4.40
C TRP A 12 -24.42 7.55 -4.09
N THR A 13 -23.11 7.49 -4.36
CA THR A 13 -22.25 6.37 -3.98
C THR A 13 -22.30 6.11 -2.47
N ALA A 14 -22.29 7.16 -1.66
CA ALA A 14 -22.37 7.03 -0.20
C ALA A 14 -23.70 6.41 0.26
N LYS A 15 -24.77 6.54 -0.52
CA LYS A 15 -26.09 5.99 -0.19
C LYS A 15 -26.35 4.60 -0.77
N GLU A 16 -25.56 4.17 -1.76
CA GLU A 16 -25.69 2.85 -2.35
C GLU A 16 -25.37 1.76 -1.32
N ASN A 17 -26.10 0.66 -1.38
CA ASN A 17 -25.83 -0.52 -0.56
C ASN A 17 -24.83 -1.45 -1.25
N ARG A 18 -23.78 -0.88 -1.84
CA ARG A 18 -22.72 -1.65 -2.50
C ARG A 18 -21.56 -1.84 -1.53
N TYR A 19 -21.21 -3.10 -1.26
CA TYR A 19 -20.14 -3.40 -0.30
C TYR A 19 -18.76 -3.29 -0.95
N PRO A 20 -17.82 -2.50 -0.39
CA PRO A 20 -16.51 -2.28 -0.98
C PRO A 20 -15.49 -3.34 -0.57
N MET A 21 -15.25 -4.32 -1.42
CA MET A 21 -14.11 -5.22 -1.29
C MET A 21 -12.91 -4.66 -2.08
N HIS A 22 -12.69 -3.37 -1.94
CA HIS A 22 -11.65 -2.59 -2.60
C HIS A 22 -11.16 -1.49 -1.66
N MET A 23 -10.03 -0.85 -2.01
CA MET A 23 -9.56 0.33 -1.26
C MET A 23 -10.49 1.53 -1.48
N PRO A 24 -10.57 2.49 -0.58
CA PRO A 24 -9.74 2.68 0.62
C PRO A 24 -10.03 1.69 1.76
N GLY A 25 -9.02 1.52 2.61
CA GLY A 25 -9.07 0.56 3.72
C GLY A 25 -10.05 0.91 4.84
N HIS A 26 -10.56 2.15 4.90
CA HIS A 26 -11.60 2.51 5.88
C HIS A 26 -12.95 1.88 5.55
N LYS A 27 -13.14 1.40 4.33
CA LYS A 27 -14.33 0.67 3.86
C LYS A 27 -15.64 1.47 3.97
N ARG A 28 -15.55 2.79 4.09
CA ARG A 28 -16.69 3.67 4.35
C ARG A 28 -17.49 3.23 5.60
N ALA A 29 -16.80 2.59 6.53
CA ALA A 29 -17.44 2.11 7.77
C ALA A 29 -17.86 3.31 8.64
N GLY A 30 -19.06 3.22 9.23
CA GLY A 30 -19.63 4.32 10.03
C GLY A 30 -18.84 4.67 11.29
N LEU A 31 -17.95 3.79 11.72
CA LEU A 31 -17.04 4.03 12.84
C LEU A 31 -16.05 5.16 12.55
N PHE A 32 -15.64 5.32 11.30
CA PHE A 32 -14.61 6.30 10.90
C PHE A 32 -15.27 7.58 10.42
N THR A 33 -15.22 8.60 11.27
CA THR A 33 -15.83 9.90 11.01
C THR A 33 -14.86 11.01 11.39
N MET A 34 -15.07 12.18 10.82
CA MET A 34 -14.36 13.39 11.22
C MET A 34 -15.35 14.55 11.27
N ALA A 35 -14.94 15.64 11.94
CA ALA A 35 -15.70 16.88 11.94
C ALA A 35 -15.83 17.41 10.50
N ASN A 36 -16.72 18.39 10.31
CA ASN A 36 -16.87 19.02 9.00
C ASN A 36 -15.51 19.53 8.51
N PRO A 37 -15.00 18.99 7.38
CA PRO A 37 -13.66 19.34 6.91
C PRO A 37 -13.43 20.84 6.68
N TYR A 38 -14.45 21.57 6.24
CA TYR A 38 -14.33 23.00 6.03
C TYR A 38 -13.97 23.76 7.31
N ALA A 39 -14.33 23.22 8.49
CA ALA A 39 -14.08 23.87 9.76
C ALA A 39 -12.59 23.87 10.16
N PHE A 40 -11.79 22.95 9.61
CA PHE A 40 -10.36 22.83 9.92
C PHE A 40 -9.48 22.73 8.67
N ASP A 41 -10.01 23.14 7.52
CA ASP A 41 -9.24 23.25 6.28
C ASP A 41 -8.48 24.58 6.33
N VAL A 42 -7.22 24.49 6.68
CA VAL A 42 -6.35 25.66 6.90
C VAL A 42 -5.07 25.54 6.06
N THR A 43 -4.27 26.58 6.09
CA THR A 43 -2.93 26.61 5.49
C THR A 43 -1.89 26.88 6.58
N GLU A 44 -0.64 27.12 6.21
CA GLU A 44 0.47 27.42 7.13
C GLU A 44 0.31 28.85 7.68
N ILE A 45 -0.58 29.01 8.67
CA ILE A 45 -0.77 30.27 9.41
C ILE A 45 -0.05 30.18 10.76
N ASP A 46 0.02 31.28 11.50
CA ASP A 46 0.83 31.37 12.72
C ASP A 46 0.55 30.27 13.75
N ASP A 47 -0.69 29.82 13.86
CA ASP A 47 -1.08 28.80 14.85
C ASP A 47 -1.08 27.37 14.31
N THR A 48 -0.66 27.16 13.06
CA THR A 48 -0.58 25.84 12.45
C THR A 48 0.87 25.51 12.11
N ASP A 49 1.22 24.22 12.25
CA ASP A 49 2.54 23.74 11.89
C ASP A 49 2.67 23.64 10.36
N ASN A 50 3.89 23.63 9.85
CA ASN A 50 4.20 23.56 8.42
C ASN A 50 4.81 22.19 8.10
N LEU A 51 4.22 21.45 7.17
CA LEU A 51 4.71 20.11 6.80
C LEU A 51 6.15 20.15 6.25
N HIS A 52 6.52 21.19 5.48
CA HIS A 52 7.85 21.30 4.90
C HIS A 52 8.90 21.80 5.91
N GLN A 53 8.46 22.27 7.07
CA GLN A 53 9.33 22.78 8.13
C GLN A 53 8.65 22.53 9.48
N PRO A 54 8.44 21.25 9.83
CA PRO A 54 7.64 20.90 11.01
C PRO A 54 8.37 21.23 12.31
N GLU A 55 7.68 21.91 13.22
CA GLU A 55 8.20 22.31 14.52
C GLU A 55 7.22 22.00 15.67
N GLY A 56 5.96 21.75 15.36
CA GLY A 56 4.89 21.56 16.33
C GLY A 56 4.18 20.22 16.19
N GLU A 57 2.87 20.27 15.93
CA GLU A 57 2.01 19.07 15.91
C GLU A 57 2.37 18.09 14.82
N ILE A 58 2.80 18.57 13.66
CA ILE A 58 3.24 17.68 12.56
C ILE A 58 4.53 16.97 12.97
N LEU A 59 5.48 17.70 13.55
CA LEU A 59 6.71 17.10 14.06
C LEU A 59 6.40 16.05 15.12
N TRP A 60 5.46 16.33 16.02
CA TRP A 60 5.04 15.37 17.04
C TRP A 60 4.51 14.08 16.41
N GLU A 61 3.65 14.18 15.39
CA GLU A 61 3.13 13.01 14.67
C GLU A 61 4.27 12.22 14.02
N MET A 62 5.21 12.90 13.38
CA MET A 62 6.35 12.27 12.75
C MET A 62 7.24 11.55 13.77
N GLU A 63 7.46 12.14 14.94
CA GLU A 63 8.22 11.52 16.02
C GLU A 63 7.51 10.28 16.59
N GLN A 64 6.18 10.34 16.73
CA GLN A 64 5.40 9.17 17.16
C GLN A 64 5.49 8.02 16.15
N MET A 65 5.42 8.33 14.86
CA MET A 65 5.59 7.34 13.80
C MET A 65 6.99 6.73 13.81
N LYS A 66 8.00 7.57 13.94
CA LYS A 66 9.40 7.14 14.03
C LYS A 66 9.60 6.12 15.15
N GLN A 67 9.03 6.36 16.32
CA GLN A 67 9.08 5.44 17.44
C GLN A 67 8.35 4.13 17.15
N LYS A 68 7.14 4.23 16.61
CA LYS A 68 6.32 3.05 16.32
C LYS A 68 6.94 2.16 15.26
N TYR A 69 7.41 2.74 14.18
CA TYR A 69 7.97 2.00 13.05
C TYR A 69 9.45 1.66 13.19
N GLY A 70 10.12 2.21 14.22
CA GLY A 70 11.54 1.96 14.43
C GLY A 70 12.42 2.54 13.34
N THR A 71 12.05 3.69 12.79
CA THR A 71 12.76 4.34 11.68
C THR A 71 13.67 5.47 12.17
N LYS A 72 14.51 5.97 11.26
CA LYS A 72 15.31 7.18 11.51
C LYS A 72 14.45 8.43 11.35
N ASP A 73 13.56 8.42 10.34
CA ASP A 73 12.58 9.46 10.09
C ASP A 73 11.35 8.84 9.44
N SER A 74 10.19 9.45 9.68
CA SER A 74 8.94 9.09 9.01
C SER A 74 8.24 10.37 8.61
N TYR A 75 7.97 10.51 7.30
CA TYR A 75 7.42 11.74 6.71
C TYR A 75 5.99 11.53 6.27
N LEU A 76 5.09 12.44 6.67
CA LEU A 76 3.70 12.41 6.25
C LEU A 76 3.59 12.80 4.77
N LEU A 77 2.82 12.04 4.00
CA LEU A 77 2.57 12.32 2.60
C LEU A 77 1.07 12.54 2.37
N VAL A 78 0.74 13.58 1.64
CA VAL A 78 -0.64 13.93 1.28
C VAL A 78 -0.85 13.99 -0.24
N ASN A 79 0.15 13.56 -0.99
CA ASN A 79 0.09 13.45 -2.45
C ASN A 79 0.24 12.00 -2.91
N GLY A 80 -0.20 11.05 -2.07
CA GLY A 80 -0.14 9.63 -2.34
C GLY A 80 1.26 9.05 -2.17
N SER A 81 1.38 7.74 -2.28
CA SER A 81 2.67 7.06 -2.29
C SER A 81 3.51 7.45 -3.52
N THR A 82 2.88 7.90 -4.59
CA THR A 82 3.56 8.40 -5.81
C THR A 82 4.58 9.47 -5.46
N CYS A 83 4.19 10.45 -4.65
CA CYS A 83 5.09 11.51 -4.17
C CYS A 83 6.30 10.90 -3.44
N GLY A 84 6.06 9.95 -2.56
CA GLY A 84 7.11 9.29 -1.79
C GLY A 84 8.07 8.49 -2.67
N ILE A 85 7.56 7.79 -3.66
CA ILE A 85 8.37 7.01 -4.60
C ILE A 85 9.26 7.93 -5.43
N LEU A 86 8.70 9.01 -5.97
CA LEU A 86 9.46 9.99 -6.74
C LEU A 86 10.56 10.63 -5.88
N ALA A 87 10.24 11.04 -4.66
CA ALA A 87 11.19 11.64 -3.74
C ALA A 87 12.28 10.64 -3.33
N ALA A 88 11.93 9.40 -3.03
CA ALA A 88 12.86 8.36 -2.61
C ALA A 88 13.87 8.06 -3.70
N ILE A 89 13.42 7.82 -4.92
CA ILE A 89 14.31 7.52 -6.04
C ILE A 89 15.21 8.71 -6.34
N SER A 90 14.66 9.92 -6.35
CA SER A 90 15.42 11.14 -6.60
C SER A 90 16.50 11.36 -5.52
N ALA A 91 16.20 11.03 -4.27
CA ALA A 91 17.17 11.14 -3.18
C ALA A 91 18.33 10.14 -3.33
N CYS A 92 18.06 8.96 -3.88
CA CYS A 92 19.05 7.89 -4.05
C CYS A 92 19.89 8.03 -5.32
N CYS A 93 19.46 8.80 -6.31
CA CYS A 93 20.07 8.82 -7.64
C CYS A 93 20.51 10.22 -8.04
N HIS A 94 21.47 10.29 -8.93
CA HIS A 94 21.79 11.48 -9.71
C HIS A 94 21.31 11.27 -11.14
N PRO A 95 21.00 12.35 -11.89
CA PRO A 95 20.58 12.20 -13.29
C PRO A 95 21.57 11.34 -14.09
N GLY A 96 21.03 10.41 -14.85
CA GLY A 96 21.85 9.51 -15.67
C GLY A 96 22.36 8.25 -14.97
N ASP A 97 22.14 8.12 -13.66
CA ASP A 97 22.57 6.93 -12.92
C ASP A 97 21.84 5.66 -13.39
N THR A 98 22.47 4.52 -13.15
CA THR A 98 21.84 3.21 -13.34
C THR A 98 20.97 2.87 -12.13
N ILE A 99 19.80 2.34 -12.38
CA ILE A 99 18.84 1.89 -11.38
C ILE A 99 18.37 0.48 -11.71
N VAL A 100 18.26 -0.37 -10.70
CA VAL A 100 17.66 -1.71 -10.87
C VAL A 100 16.23 -1.65 -10.35
N ILE A 101 15.27 -2.00 -11.20
CA ILE A 101 13.85 -1.95 -10.85
C ILE A 101 13.17 -3.28 -11.15
N ALA A 102 12.22 -3.64 -10.31
CA ALA A 102 11.34 -4.78 -10.56
C ALA A 102 10.45 -4.47 -11.77
N ARG A 103 10.34 -5.41 -12.70
CA ARG A 103 9.56 -5.19 -13.94
C ARG A 103 8.08 -4.91 -13.65
N ASN A 104 7.58 -5.46 -12.56
CA ASN A 104 6.18 -5.28 -12.11
C ASN A 104 5.99 -4.09 -11.15
N CYS A 105 6.93 -3.14 -11.10
CA CYS A 105 6.80 -1.97 -10.23
C CYS A 105 5.70 -1.02 -10.70
N HIS A 106 5.27 -0.16 -9.78
CA HIS A 106 4.26 0.87 -10.07
C HIS A 106 4.80 1.86 -11.13
N ARG A 107 3.88 2.41 -11.93
CA ARG A 107 4.24 3.38 -12.99
C ARG A 107 5.02 4.60 -12.49
N SER A 108 4.86 4.99 -11.22
CA SER A 108 5.61 6.10 -10.64
C SER A 108 7.12 5.86 -10.66
N VAL A 109 7.55 4.60 -10.57
CA VAL A 109 8.98 4.25 -10.69
C VAL A 109 9.48 4.55 -12.10
N TYR A 110 8.70 4.19 -13.13
CA TYR A 110 9.02 4.51 -14.52
C TYR A 110 9.03 6.02 -14.76
N HIS A 111 8.13 6.76 -14.11
CA HIS A 111 8.13 8.22 -14.21
C HIS A 111 9.39 8.83 -13.59
N ALA A 112 9.90 8.29 -12.49
CA ALA A 112 11.16 8.74 -11.91
C ALA A 112 12.34 8.46 -12.86
N VAL A 113 12.35 7.29 -13.51
CA VAL A 113 13.35 6.94 -14.53
C VAL A 113 13.36 7.97 -15.65
N GLU A 114 12.19 8.35 -16.13
CA GLU A 114 12.04 9.36 -17.18
C GLU A 114 12.52 10.74 -16.71
N LEU A 115 12.04 11.19 -15.56
CA LEU A 115 12.37 12.53 -15.02
C LEU A 115 13.87 12.73 -14.81
N LEU A 116 14.58 11.70 -14.36
CA LEU A 116 15.99 11.77 -14.02
C LEU A 116 16.91 11.21 -15.11
N SER A 117 16.33 10.81 -16.24
CA SER A 117 17.07 10.15 -17.32
C SER A 117 17.92 8.97 -16.82
N LEU A 118 17.36 8.17 -15.93
CA LEU A 118 18.02 7.02 -15.36
C LEU A 118 18.14 5.90 -16.40
N LYS A 119 19.11 5.02 -16.18
CA LYS A 119 19.32 3.82 -17.02
C LYS A 119 18.73 2.63 -16.28
N PRO A 120 17.53 2.13 -16.68
CA PRO A 120 16.91 1.05 -15.97
C PRO A 120 17.50 -0.31 -16.38
N VAL A 121 17.74 -1.14 -15.37
CA VAL A 121 18.04 -2.55 -15.54
C VAL A 121 16.96 -3.31 -14.74
N TYR A 122 16.38 -4.33 -15.36
CA TYR A 122 15.21 -4.98 -14.80
C TYR A 122 15.55 -6.27 -14.06
N VAL A 123 14.88 -6.48 -12.92
CA VAL A 123 14.75 -7.80 -12.28
C VAL A 123 13.32 -8.27 -12.50
N TYR A 124 13.16 -9.54 -12.79
CA TYR A 124 11.88 -10.12 -13.18
C TYR A 124 11.32 -10.95 -12.03
N PRO A 125 10.03 -10.76 -11.70
CA PRO A 125 9.39 -11.59 -10.69
C PRO A 125 9.25 -13.03 -11.17
N GLU A 126 9.30 -13.97 -10.23
CA GLU A 126 8.84 -15.33 -10.50
C GLU A 126 7.35 -15.27 -10.78
N VAL A 127 6.85 -16.20 -11.58
CA VAL A 127 5.44 -16.24 -11.96
C VAL A 127 4.87 -17.62 -11.61
N ASP A 128 3.70 -17.60 -10.96
CA ASP A 128 2.97 -18.83 -10.72
C ASP A 128 2.46 -19.40 -12.04
N LYS A 129 2.88 -20.61 -12.37
CA LYS A 129 2.59 -21.24 -13.67
C LYS A 129 1.11 -21.52 -13.89
N GLU A 130 0.37 -21.80 -12.82
CA GLU A 130 -1.04 -22.09 -12.90
C GLU A 130 -1.88 -20.84 -13.16
N THR A 131 -1.54 -19.73 -12.50
CA THR A 131 -2.39 -18.52 -12.47
C THR A 131 -1.83 -17.34 -13.23
N GLY A 132 -0.52 -17.32 -13.50
CA GLY A 132 0.13 -16.15 -14.08
C GLY A 132 0.41 -15.03 -13.09
N ILE A 133 0.12 -15.24 -11.80
CA ILE A 133 0.33 -14.23 -10.76
C ILE A 133 1.81 -14.07 -10.45
N CYS A 134 2.27 -12.83 -10.34
CA CYS A 134 3.65 -12.53 -9.95
C CYS A 134 3.91 -12.93 -8.50
N LEU A 135 4.99 -13.67 -8.26
CA LEU A 135 5.33 -14.24 -6.96
C LEU A 135 6.36 -13.41 -6.17
N GLY A 136 6.77 -12.28 -6.68
CA GLY A 136 7.81 -11.46 -6.07
C GLY A 136 9.18 -11.71 -6.71
N ILE A 137 10.18 -10.98 -6.22
CA ILE A 137 11.55 -11.01 -6.74
C ILE A 137 12.39 -11.89 -5.84
N SER A 138 13.13 -12.84 -6.43
CA SER A 138 14.04 -13.69 -5.66
C SER A 138 15.35 -12.95 -5.37
N SER A 139 16.00 -13.30 -4.25
CA SER A 139 17.31 -12.74 -3.91
C SER A 139 18.36 -13.14 -4.93
N GLU A 140 18.26 -14.33 -5.52
CA GLU A 140 19.16 -14.81 -6.55
C GLU A 140 19.09 -13.97 -7.81
N GLU A 141 17.88 -13.57 -8.23
CA GLU A 141 17.68 -12.68 -9.38
C GLU A 141 18.38 -11.35 -9.17
N VAL A 142 18.22 -10.76 -7.98
CA VAL A 142 18.86 -9.48 -7.64
C VAL A 142 20.37 -9.63 -7.66
N LYS A 143 20.88 -10.69 -7.03
CA LYS A 143 22.31 -10.97 -6.97
C LYS A 143 22.92 -11.09 -8.36
N HIS A 144 22.24 -11.83 -9.24
CA HIS A 144 22.69 -12.03 -10.62
C HIS A 144 22.79 -10.72 -11.40
N VAL A 145 21.78 -9.88 -11.28
CA VAL A 145 21.70 -8.60 -11.99
C VAL A 145 22.67 -7.57 -11.44
N ILE A 146 22.81 -7.48 -10.11
CA ILE A 146 23.59 -6.42 -9.45
C ILE A 146 25.10 -6.59 -9.61
N VAL A 147 25.59 -7.81 -9.86
CA VAL A 147 27.03 -8.10 -10.01
C VAL A 147 27.68 -7.19 -11.05
N ASP A 148 27.03 -6.99 -12.19
CA ASP A 148 27.61 -6.27 -13.32
C ASP A 148 27.10 -4.83 -13.49
N THR A 149 26.12 -4.39 -12.70
CA THR A 149 25.41 -3.13 -12.98
C THR A 149 25.82 -1.95 -12.11
N LYS A 150 26.27 -2.15 -10.89
CA LYS A 150 26.61 -1.09 -9.92
C LYS A 150 25.54 0.00 -9.87
N PRO A 151 24.29 -0.33 -9.55
CA PRO A 151 23.21 0.66 -9.55
C PRO A 151 23.31 1.61 -8.35
N ALA A 152 22.76 2.81 -8.50
CA ALA A 152 22.62 3.74 -7.38
C ALA A 152 21.63 3.18 -6.35
N CYS A 153 20.53 2.58 -6.83
CA CYS A 153 19.59 1.91 -5.97
C CYS A 153 18.86 0.77 -6.68
N VAL A 154 18.24 -0.08 -5.89
CA VAL A 154 17.34 -1.15 -6.30
C VAL A 154 15.95 -0.81 -5.77
N VAL A 155 14.92 -0.87 -6.62
CA VAL A 155 13.54 -0.56 -6.26
C VAL A 155 12.67 -1.80 -6.44
N LEU A 156 12.02 -2.22 -5.39
CA LEU A 156 11.13 -3.38 -5.39
C LEU A 156 9.74 -3.00 -4.88
N THR A 157 8.74 -3.75 -5.30
CA THR A 157 7.37 -3.65 -4.79
C THR A 157 7.08 -4.91 -3.95
N SER A 158 6.89 -4.73 -2.66
CA SER A 158 6.57 -5.85 -1.74
C SER A 158 5.74 -5.31 -0.58
N PRO A 159 4.50 -5.82 -0.39
CA PRO A 159 3.89 -6.90 -1.16
C PRO A 159 3.47 -6.45 -2.57
N THR A 160 3.23 -7.43 -3.42
CA THR A 160 2.62 -7.19 -4.74
C THR A 160 1.14 -6.84 -4.58
N TYR A 161 0.48 -6.51 -5.68
CA TYR A 161 -0.95 -6.20 -5.69
C TYR A 161 -1.79 -7.37 -5.15
N GLU A 162 -1.41 -8.60 -5.45
CA GLU A 162 -2.07 -9.81 -4.96
C GLU A 162 -1.64 -10.24 -3.55
N GLY A 163 -0.69 -9.53 -2.97
CA GLY A 163 -0.27 -9.74 -1.58
C GLY A 163 0.96 -10.62 -1.39
N VAL A 164 1.76 -10.85 -2.43
CA VAL A 164 2.97 -11.68 -2.32
C VAL A 164 4.14 -10.82 -1.89
N VAL A 165 4.85 -11.25 -0.85
CA VAL A 165 6.03 -10.55 -0.34
C VAL A 165 7.32 -11.19 -0.85
N SER A 166 8.35 -10.36 -1.06
CA SER A 166 9.71 -10.80 -1.38
C SER A 166 10.51 -10.93 -0.09
N ASN A 167 11.61 -11.69 -0.14
CA ASN A 167 12.54 -11.78 1.00
C ASN A 167 13.42 -10.53 1.04
N ILE A 168 12.90 -9.46 1.61
CA ILE A 168 13.58 -8.17 1.65
C ILE A 168 14.89 -8.24 2.43
N ARG A 169 14.95 -9.02 3.52
CA ARG A 169 16.16 -9.16 4.33
C ARG A 169 17.34 -9.69 3.51
N ALA A 170 17.12 -10.76 2.76
CA ALA A 170 18.17 -11.34 1.91
C ALA A 170 18.57 -10.38 0.78
N ILE A 171 17.60 -9.69 0.20
CA ILE A 171 17.86 -8.73 -0.88
C ILE A 171 18.63 -7.53 -0.34
N ALA A 172 18.28 -7.02 0.84
CA ALA A 172 18.98 -5.90 1.46
C ALA A 172 20.45 -6.21 1.70
N GLU A 173 20.78 -7.41 2.19
CA GLU A 173 22.15 -7.84 2.38
C GLU A 173 22.95 -7.80 1.07
N ILE A 174 22.38 -8.33 0.01
CA ILE A 174 23.01 -8.36 -1.33
C ILE A 174 23.22 -6.93 -1.85
N VAL A 175 22.21 -6.08 -1.75
CA VAL A 175 22.26 -4.70 -2.24
C VAL A 175 23.32 -3.89 -1.45
N HIS A 176 23.37 -4.04 -0.15
CA HIS A 176 24.30 -3.30 0.70
C HIS A 176 25.75 -3.74 0.50
N GLU A 177 25.99 -5.01 0.22
CA GLU A 177 27.35 -5.49 -0.11
C GLU A 177 27.93 -4.76 -1.34
N LYS A 178 27.07 -4.31 -2.24
CA LYS A 178 27.45 -3.56 -3.44
C LYS A 178 27.38 -2.05 -3.26
N ASN A 179 27.23 -1.58 -2.02
CA ASN A 179 27.11 -0.16 -1.69
C ASN A 179 25.97 0.55 -2.43
N SER A 180 24.91 -0.20 -2.77
CA SER A 180 23.69 0.33 -3.32
C SER A 180 22.64 0.53 -2.24
N LEU A 181 21.60 1.31 -2.55
CA LEU A 181 20.47 1.57 -1.66
C LEU A 181 19.28 0.71 -2.07
N LEU A 182 18.46 0.32 -1.10
CA LEU A 182 17.24 -0.44 -1.35
C LEU A 182 16.01 0.40 -1.02
N VAL A 183 15.19 0.64 -2.02
CA VAL A 183 13.89 1.32 -1.90
C VAL A 183 12.81 0.27 -2.07
N VAL A 184 11.90 0.17 -1.11
CA VAL A 184 10.77 -0.76 -1.18
C VAL A 184 9.46 0.00 -1.20
N ASP A 185 8.69 -0.23 -2.25
CA ASP A 185 7.30 0.21 -2.33
C ASP A 185 6.44 -0.80 -1.56
N GLU A 186 6.14 -0.46 -0.31
CA GLU A 186 5.28 -1.24 0.59
C GLU A 186 3.89 -0.61 0.69
N ALA A 187 3.40 -0.04 -0.40
CA ALA A 187 2.11 0.65 -0.42
C ALA A 187 0.96 -0.24 0.07
N HIS A 188 1.01 -1.54 -0.21
CA HIS A 188 0.00 -2.50 0.21
C HIS A 188 0.28 -3.15 1.57
N GLY A 189 1.30 -2.69 2.28
CA GLY A 189 1.74 -3.29 3.55
C GLY A 189 1.72 -2.37 4.75
N ALA A 190 0.98 -1.26 4.72
CA ALA A 190 0.95 -0.31 5.84
C ALA A 190 0.44 -0.93 7.15
N HIS A 191 -0.30 -2.02 7.07
CA HIS A 191 -0.82 -2.74 8.23
C HIS A 191 0.20 -3.69 8.88
N PHE A 192 1.29 -4.01 8.21
CA PHE A 192 2.27 -5.00 8.71
C PHE A 192 2.86 -4.64 10.07
N ALA A 193 3.11 -3.36 10.32
CA ALA A 193 3.71 -2.91 11.58
C ALA A 193 2.76 -3.00 12.78
N TRP A 194 1.47 -3.25 12.56
CA TRP A 194 0.44 -3.16 13.59
C TRP A 194 -0.05 -4.51 14.11
N SER A 195 0.41 -5.61 13.52
CA SER A 195 0.03 -6.96 13.97
C SER A 195 1.11 -7.97 13.55
N ASP A 196 1.48 -8.83 14.47
CA ASP A 196 2.45 -9.91 14.24
C ASP A 196 1.89 -11.06 13.37
N LYS A 197 0.61 -11.00 13.04
CA LYS A 197 -0.04 -11.97 12.16
C LYS A 197 0.22 -11.69 10.69
N PHE A 198 0.90 -10.60 10.41
CA PHE A 198 1.30 -10.18 9.06
C PHE A 198 2.83 -10.20 8.95
N PRO A 199 3.39 -10.16 7.74
CA PRO A 199 4.85 -10.18 7.56
C PRO A 199 5.55 -9.02 8.27
N GLU A 200 6.86 -9.18 8.50
CA GLU A 200 7.70 -8.09 8.97
C GLU A 200 7.70 -6.94 7.95
N THR A 201 7.82 -5.72 8.45
CA THR A 201 7.92 -4.56 7.56
C THR A 201 9.23 -4.59 6.79
N ALA A 202 9.27 -3.90 5.65
CA ALA A 202 10.50 -3.75 4.88
C ALA A 202 11.58 -2.99 5.68
N MET A 203 11.18 -2.08 6.56
CA MET A 203 12.11 -1.37 7.45
C MET A 203 12.85 -2.32 8.38
N GLU A 204 12.11 -3.23 9.03
CA GLU A 204 12.71 -4.22 9.92
C GLU A 204 13.67 -5.15 9.19
N GLN A 205 13.42 -5.37 7.91
CA GLN A 205 14.22 -6.28 7.09
C GLN A 205 15.44 -5.63 6.46
N GLY A 206 15.65 -4.33 6.65
CA GLY A 206 16.88 -3.66 6.22
C GLY A 206 16.77 -2.76 5.00
N ALA A 207 15.57 -2.51 4.48
CA ALA A 207 15.38 -1.53 3.40
C ALA A 207 15.78 -0.14 3.89
N ASP A 208 16.28 0.70 2.98
CA ASP A 208 16.75 2.05 3.32
C ASP A 208 15.64 3.08 3.29
N LEU A 209 14.80 3.04 2.26
CA LEU A 209 13.63 3.89 2.11
C LEU A 209 12.42 3.02 1.81
N VAL A 210 11.32 3.29 2.51
CA VAL A 210 10.08 2.49 2.36
C VAL A 210 8.90 3.44 2.28
N ILE A 211 8.02 3.20 1.33
CA ILE A 211 6.80 3.99 1.13
C ILE A 211 5.59 3.12 1.43
N GLU A 212 4.71 3.61 2.29
CA GLU A 212 3.46 2.94 2.64
C GLU A 212 2.28 3.84 2.36
N SER A 213 1.25 3.30 1.68
CA SER A 213 -0.03 3.99 1.52
C SER A 213 -0.91 3.69 2.71
N LEU A 214 -1.19 4.69 3.53
CA LEU A 214 -2.06 4.49 4.68
C LEU A 214 -3.49 4.20 4.25
N HIS A 215 -3.95 4.88 3.19
CA HIS A 215 -5.34 4.73 2.73
C HIS A 215 -5.67 3.37 2.11
N LYS A 216 -4.69 2.58 1.70
CA LYS A 216 -4.97 1.29 1.06
C LYS A 216 -5.40 0.23 2.07
N THR A 217 -4.77 0.18 3.22
CA THR A 217 -4.95 -0.90 4.20
C THR A 217 -5.31 -0.46 5.60
N LEU A 218 -5.29 0.84 5.87
CA LEU A 218 -5.63 1.42 7.17
C LEU A 218 -6.76 2.45 7.04
N PRO A 219 -7.42 2.85 8.15
CA PRO A 219 -8.56 3.76 8.08
C PRO A 219 -8.13 5.23 7.96
N ALA A 220 -7.62 5.58 6.80
CA ALA A 220 -7.22 6.94 6.47
C ALA A 220 -7.78 7.32 5.10
N LEU A 221 -7.98 8.62 4.87
CA LEU A 221 -8.52 9.12 3.62
C LEU A 221 -7.54 8.89 2.46
N THR A 222 -8.07 8.77 1.27
CA THR A 222 -7.28 8.59 0.03
C THR A 222 -6.23 9.70 -0.11
N GLN A 223 -5.08 9.38 -0.64
CA GLN A 223 -3.87 10.19 -0.80
C GLN A 223 -2.95 10.20 0.42
N THR A 224 -3.38 9.66 1.57
CA THR A 224 -2.52 9.60 2.74
C THR A 224 -1.49 8.49 2.62
N ALA A 225 -0.24 8.81 2.92
CA ALA A 225 0.87 7.86 2.85
C ALA A 225 1.99 8.30 3.79
N VAL A 226 3.02 7.48 3.88
CA VAL A 226 4.23 7.76 4.69
C VAL A 226 5.46 7.33 3.90
N LEU A 227 6.51 8.14 3.97
CA LEU A 227 7.85 7.76 3.53
C LEU A 227 8.71 7.57 4.77
N HIS A 228 9.28 6.37 4.91
CA HIS A 228 10.18 6.03 6.01
C HIS A 228 11.63 6.05 5.53
N ARG A 229 12.47 6.81 6.24
CA ARG A 229 13.93 6.68 6.11
C ARG A 229 14.38 5.73 7.21
N ALA A 230 14.79 4.54 6.83
CA ALA A 230 15.03 3.45 7.78
C ALA A 230 16.52 3.27 8.13
N SER A 231 17.43 3.91 7.41
CA SER A 231 18.86 3.79 7.64
C SER A 231 19.59 5.11 7.46
N ASP A 232 20.85 5.16 7.90
CA ASP A 232 21.72 6.31 7.69
C ASP A 232 22.49 6.25 6.37
N ARG A 233 22.24 5.23 5.54
CA ARG A 233 22.86 5.11 4.21
C ARG A 233 22.41 6.20 3.25
N ILE A 234 21.29 6.82 3.54
CA ILE A 234 20.78 7.98 2.79
C ILE A 234 20.57 9.13 3.75
N MET A 235 21.05 10.32 3.39
CA MET A 235 20.95 11.51 4.24
C MET A 235 19.54 12.05 4.28
N ALA A 236 19.07 12.42 5.46
CA ALA A 236 17.75 13.01 5.66
C ALA A 236 17.54 14.25 4.78
N GLU A 237 18.55 15.10 4.66
CA GLU A 237 18.50 16.35 3.89
C GLU A 237 18.17 16.11 2.43
N ARG A 238 18.68 15.03 1.83
CA ARG A 238 18.34 14.71 0.45
C ARG A 238 16.89 14.29 0.29
N VAL A 239 16.39 13.48 1.22
CA VAL A 239 14.99 13.06 1.21
C VAL A 239 14.07 14.26 1.38
N GLU A 240 14.38 15.11 2.33
CA GLU A 240 13.58 16.32 2.63
C GLU A 240 13.58 17.31 1.47
N HIS A 241 14.72 17.45 0.80
CA HIS A 241 14.82 18.31 -0.40
C HIS A 241 13.86 17.86 -1.50
N TYR A 242 13.82 16.57 -1.79
CA TYR A 242 12.95 16.06 -2.86
C TYR A 242 11.49 15.97 -2.44
N LEU A 243 11.20 15.79 -1.16
CA LEU A 243 9.83 15.95 -0.65
C LEU A 243 9.34 17.38 -0.86
N GLU A 244 10.20 18.37 -0.64
CA GLU A 244 9.84 19.77 -0.90
C GLU A 244 9.50 20.01 -2.38
N ILE A 245 10.19 19.32 -3.29
CA ILE A 245 9.95 19.44 -4.73
C ILE A 245 8.64 18.73 -5.15
N PHE A 246 8.41 17.52 -4.66
CA PHE A 246 7.33 16.68 -5.16
C PHE A 246 6.04 16.78 -4.37
N GLU A 247 6.10 17.19 -3.12
CA GLU A 247 4.90 17.38 -2.30
C GLU A 247 4.43 18.83 -2.42
N THR A 248 3.11 19.02 -2.48
CA THR A 248 2.54 20.35 -2.66
C THR A 248 3.03 21.34 -1.61
N SER A 249 3.21 22.60 -1.99
CA SER A 249 3.55 23.68 -1.06
C SER A 249 2.38 24.06 -0.14
N SER A 250 1.17 23.65 -0.50
CA SER A 250 -0.05 23.86 0.30
C SER A 250 -0.65 22.52 0.68
N PRO A 251 0.02 21.74 1.56
CA PRO A 251 -0.45 20.40 1.91
C PRO A 251 -1.79 20.45 2.64
N SER A 252 -2.66 19.50 2.34
CA SER A 252 -3.99 19.43 2.94
C SER A 252 -3.92 19.09 4.43
N TYR A 253 -4.35 20.02 5.27
CA TYR A 253 -4.46 19.79 6.71
C TYR A 253 -5.57 18.80 7.04
N VAL A 254 -6.60 18.71 6.21
CA VAL A 254 -7.65 17.70 6.35
C VAL A 254 -7.05 16.29 6.18
N LEU A 255 -6.19 16.11 5.19
CA LEU A 255 -5.51 14.81 4.98
C LEU A 255 -4.52 14.52 6.10
N MET A 256 -3.75 15.51 6.55
CA MET A 256 -2.85 15.34 7.68
C MET A 256 -3.62 15.01 8.97
N GLY A 257 -4.76 15.64 9.17
CA GLY A 257 -5.67 15.32 10.27
C GLY A 257 -6.18 13.89 10.21
N SER A 258 -6.47 13.41 9.00
CA SER A 258 -6.85 12.02 8.79
C SER A 258 -5.73 11.05 9.17
N ILE A 259 -4.48 11.36 8.82
CA ILE A 259 -3.33 10.56 9.23
C ILE A 259 -3.21 10.52 10.76
N SER A 260 -3.30 11.68 11.41
CA SER A 260 -3.23 11.78 12.88
C SER A 260 -4.33 10.96 13.54
N GLN A 261 -5.55 11.07 13.06
CA GLN A 261 -6.70 10.33 13.55
C GLN A 261 -6.50 8.81 13.36
N CYS A 262 -6.01 8.41 12.20
CA CYS A 262 -5.69 7.00 11.92
C CYS A 262 -4.66 6.46 12.91
N MET A 263 -3.57 7.19 13.14
CA MET A 263 -2.52 6.77 14.08
C MET A 263 -3.06 6.68 15.51
N GLN A 264 -3.93 7.60 15.92
CA GLN A 264 -4.57 7.56 17.22
C GLN A 264 -5.42 6.30 17.40
N TRP A 265 -6.23 5.97 16.40
CA TRP A 265 -7.03 4.75 16.43
C TRP A 265 -6.15 3.51 16.47
N MET A 266 -5.08 3.49 15.68
CA MET A 266 -4.18 2.34 15.63
C MET A 266 -3.47 2.14 16.98
N ARG A 267 -2.94 3.20 17.58
CA ARG A 267 -2.30 3.11 18.91
C ARG A 267 -3.26 2.58 19.98
N LYS A 268 -4.53 2.94 19.88
CA LYS A 268 -5.52 2.59 20.89
C LYS A 268 -6.18 1.23 20.65
N TYR A 269 -6.46 0.88 19.41
CA TYR A 269 -7.34 -0.24 19.08
C TYR A 269 -6.71 -1.32 18.20
N ALA A 270 -5.48 -1.15 17.73
CA ALA A 270 -4.90 -2.07 16.76
C ALA A 270 -4.99 -3.54 17.21
N ASP A 271 -4.60 -3.84 18.44
CA ASP A 271 -4.59 -5.22 18.93
C ASP A 271 -5.99 -5.85 18.88
N THR A 272 -7.00 -5.13 19.35
CA THR A 272 -8.38 -5.61 19.37
C THR A 272 -8.94 -5.74 17.95
N TRP A 273 -8.72 -4.73 17.11
CA TRP A 273 -9.27 -4.72 15.76
C TRP A 273 -8.60 -5.76 14.86
N PHE A 274 -7.30 -5.95 14.98
CA PHE A 274 -6.59 -6.95 14.19
C PHE A 274 -6.91 -8.38 14.64
N GLU A 275 -7.17 -8.59 15.93
CA GLU A 275 -7.62 -9.89 16.42
C GLU A 275 -8.96 -10.28 15.77
N ALA A 276 -9.94 -9.37 15.81
CA ALA A 276 -11.25 -9.59 15.19
C ALA A 276 -11.12 -9.78 13.66
N TYR A 277 -10.30 -8.95 13.02
CA TYR A 277 -10.06 -9.02 11.59
C TYR A 277 -9.46 -10.37 11.20
N PHE A 278 -8.43 -10.81 11.91
CA PHE A 278 -7.78 -12.08 11.62
C PHE A 278 -8.73 -13.27 11.84
N THR A 279 -9.58 -13.20 12.87
CA THR A 279 -10.62 -14.21 13.08
C THR A 279 -11.57 -14.30 11.88
N ASN A 280 -11.96 -13.16 11.32
CA ASN A 280 -12.80 -13.12 10.11
C ASN A 280 -12.08 -13.71 8.89
N LEU A 281 -10.79 -13.44 8.73
CA LEU A 281 -10.00 -14.01 7.64
C LEU A 281 -9.91 -15.53 7.74
N ILE A 282 -9.72 -16.05 8.95
CA ILE A 282 -9.69 -17.50 9.19
C ILE A 282 -11.06 -18.12 8.88
N TRP A 283 -12.13 -17.51 9.37
CA TRP A 283 -13.49 -17.96 9.11
C TRP A 283 -13.77 -18.05 7.61
N PHE A 284 -13.39 -17.01 6.87
CA PHE A 284 -13.60 -16.98 5.42
C PHE A 284 -12.86 -18.13 4.73
N ARG A 285 -11.59 -18.37 5.10
CA ARG A 285 -10.78 -19.42 4.52
C ARG A 285 -11.32 -20.82 4.81
N GLU A 286 -11.78 -21.05 6.02
CA GLU A 286 -12.40 -22.32 6.41
C GLU A 286 -13.65 -22.61 5.58
N HIS A 287 -14.47 -21.61 5.35
CA HIS A 287 -15.69 -21.76 4.53
C HIS A 287 -15.37 -21.90 3.04
N ALA A 288 -14.33 -21.24 2.57
CA ALA A 288 -13.90 -21.35 1.18
C ALA A 288 -13.38 -22.74 0.81
N GLU A 289 -12.89 -23.50 1.78
CA GLU A 289 -12.44 -24.88 1.55
C GLU A 289 -13.57 -25.78 1.03
N LYS A 290 -14.82 -25.44 1.28
CA LYS A 290 -16.01 -26.18 0.84
C LYS A 290 -16.42 -25.89 -0.59
N TRP A 291 -15.81 -24.90 -1.23
CA TRP A 291 -16.11 -24.59 -2.62
C TRP A 291 -15.68 -25.74 -3.53
N LYS A 292 -16.47 -26.01 -4.56
CA LYS A 292 -16.18 -27.06 -5.53
C LYS A 292 -15.58 -26.53 -6.82
N GLU A 293 -16.06 -25.37 -7.28
CA GLU A 293 -15.66 -24.80 -8.57
C GLU A 293 -14.74 -23.58 -8.43
N LEU A 294 -14.84 -22.87 -7.31
CA LEU A 294 -13.97 -21.77 -6.97
C LEU A 294 -12.91 -22.22 -5.98
N ARG A 295 -11.81 -21.50 -5.93
CA ARG A 295 -10.73 -21.78 -4.99
C ARG A 295 -10.01 -20.49 -4.60
N LEU A 296 -9.70 -20.35 -3.31
CA LEU A 296 -8.79 -19.29 -2.88
C LEU A 296 -7.37 -19.67 -3.29
N TRP A 297 -6.70 -18.72 -3.96
CA TRP A 297 -5.31 -18.89 -4.29
C TRP A 297 -4.47 -18.57 -3.05
N GLU A 298 -3.60 -19.50 -2.67
CA GLU A 298 -2.68 -19.34 -1.55
C GLU A 298 -1.24 -19.63 -2.00
N ASN A 299 -0.29 -19.00 -1.32
CA ASN A 299 1.13 -19.20 -1.55
C ASN A 299 1.85 -18.92 -0.21
N PRO A 300 2.93 -19.65 0.11
CA PRO A 300 3.65 -19.41 1.38
C PRO A 300 4.13 -17.99 1.59
N ARG A 301 4.34 -17.23 0.51
CA ARG A 301 4.80 -15.83 0.57
C ARG A 301 3.66 -14.82 0.49
N LYS A 302 2.42 -15.28 0.43
CA LYS A 302 1.26 -14.40 0.34
C LYS A 302 0.78 -14.01 1.73
N GLU A 303 0.62 -12.70 1.96
CA GLU A 303 0.06 -12.21 3.21
C GLU A 303 -1.48 -12.35 3.21
N PRO A 304 -2.12 -12.42 4.39
CA PRO A 304 -3.51 -12.87 4.46
C PRO A 304 -4.59 -11.87 4.04
N SER A 305 -4.31 -10.58 3.90
CA SER A 305 -5.35 -9.57 3.69
C SER A 305 -5.99 -9.58 2.30
N LYS A 306 -5.31 -10.13 1.31
CA LYS A 306 -5.80 -10.19 -0.07
C LYS A 306 -6.51 -11.51 -0.31
N LEU A 307 -7.74 -11.44 -0.80
CA LEU A 307 -8.51 -12.63 -1.17
C LEU A 307 -8.49 -12.75 -2.68
N VAL A 308 -7.70 -13.68 -3.18
CA VAL A 308 -7.60 -13.98 -4.61
C VAL A 308 -8.44 -15.22 -4.87
N VAL A 309 -9.57 -15.03 -5.55
CA VAL A 309 -10.52 -16.12 -5.83
C VAL A 309 -10.34 -16.56 -7.27
N LEU A 310 -9.84 -17.78 -7.45
CA LEU A 310 -9.69 -18.38 -8.77
C LEU A 310 -11.05 -18.85 -9.25
N THR A 311 -11.44 -18.46 -10.46
CA THR A 311 -12.74 -18.77 -11.00
C THR A 311 -12.78 -20.07 -11.82
N GLY A 312 -11.61 -20.64 -12.11
CA GLY A 312 -11.50 -21.89 -12.82
C GLY A 312 -12.14 -21.85 -14.20
N GLU A 313 -12.79 -22.92 -14.56
CA GLU A 313 -13.48 -23.03 -15.83
C GLU A 313 -14.92 -22.52 -15.77
N LYS A 314 -15.42 -22.20 -14.58
CA LYS A 314 -16.80 -21.77 -14.39
C LYS A 314 -17.11 -20.46 -15.11
N CYS A 315 -16.24 -19.48 -14.96
CA CYS A 315 -16.37 -18.18 -15.59
C CYS A 315 -15.03 -17.44 -15.57
N SER A 316 -14.96 -16.33 -16.31
CA SER A 316 -13.79 -15.45 -16.21
C SER A 316 -13.87 -14.60 -14.93
N GLY A 317 -12.74 -14.04 -14.51
CA GLY A 317 -12.74 -13.09 -13.39
C GLY A 317 -13.62 -11.88 -13.67
N THR A 318 -13.58 -11.37 -14.89
CA THR A 318 -14.41 -10.23 -15.31
C THR A 318 -15.90 -10.54 -15.20
N GLU A 319 -16.32 -11.74 -15.63
CA GLU A 319 -17.71 -12.18 -15.49
C GLU A 319 -18.12 -12.32 -14.03
N ALA A 320 -17.23 -12.88 -13.19
CA ALA A 320 -17.48 -13.02 -11.77
C ALA A 320 -17.64 -11.66 -11.08
N ALA A 321 -16.77 -10.70 -11.39
CA ALA A 321 -16.84 -9.35 -10.84
C ALA A 321 -18.13 -8.64 -11.22
N LYS A 322 -18.56 -8.77 -12.47
CA LYS A 322 -19.81 -8.21 -12.97
C LYS A 322 -21.01 -8.81 -12.23
N TRP A 323 -21.01 -10.13 -12.06
CA TRP A 323 -22.05 -10.85 -11.36
C TRP A 323 -22.15 -10.43 -9.89
N LEU A 324 -21.03 -10.32 -9.21
CA LEU A 324 -20.99 -9.83 -7.82
C LEU A 324 -21.56 -8.42 -7.70
N ARG A 325 -21.22 -7.54 -8.64
CA ARG A 325 -21.71 -6.16 -8.63
C ARG A 325 -23.21 -6.09 -8.89
N GLU A 326 -23.69 -6.75 -9.93
CA GLU A 326 -25.09 -6.65 -10.38
C GLU A 326 -26.06 -7.44 -9.50
N GLU A 327 -25.67 -8.66 -9.09
CA GLU A 327 -26.60 -9.55 -8.37
C GLU A 327 -26.44 -9.45 -6.83
N PHE A 328 -25.27 -9.10 -6.34
CA PHE A 328 -25.00 -9.08 -4.90
C PHE A 328 -24.53 -7.73 -4.37
N GLN A 329 -24.37 -6.75 -5.26
CA GLN A 329 -23.93 -5.40 -4.89
C GLN A 329 -22.63 -5.41 -4.07
N ILE A 330 -21.67 -6.19 -4.56
CA ILE A 330 -20.31 -6.27 -4.02
C ILE A 330 -19.34 -5.81 -5.09
N GLU A 331 -18.52 -4.82 -4.76
CA GLU A 331 -17.49 -4.32 -5.67
C GLU A 331 -16.13 -4.86 -5.23
N VAL A 332 -15.47 -5.59 -6.12
CA VAL A 332 -14.10 -6.08 -5.86
C VAL A 332 -13.08 -5.09 -6.37
N GLU A 333 -11.82 -5.24 -5.93
CA GLU A 333 -10.74 -4.33 -6.33
C GLU A 333 -10.36 -4.51 -7.79
N MET A 334 -10.26 -5.75 -8.25
CA MET A 334 -9.74 -6.05 -9.58
C MET A 334 -10.28 -7.39 -10.07
N ALA A 335 -10.41 -7.51 -11.37
CA ALA A 335 -10.71 -8.78 -12.04
C ALA A 335 -9.67 -9.04 -13.13
N ALA A 336 -9.15 -10.25 -13.17
CA ALA A 336 -8.28 -10.75 -14.22
C ALA A 336 -8.99 -11.85 -15.00
N ALA A 337 -8.34 -12.44 -15.98
CA ALA A 337 -8.96 -13.50 -16.79
C ALA A 337 -9.38 -14.71 -15.95
N GLY A 338 -8.57 -15.11 -14.98
CA GLY A 338 -8.79 -16.32 -14.19
C GLY A 338 -9.09 -16.12 -12.71
N TYR A 339 -9.19 -14.87 -12.25
CA TYR A 339 -9.44 -14.60 -10.84
C TYR A 339 -10.01 -13.22 -10.59
N ILE A 340 -10.57 -13.05 -9.39
CA ILE A 340 -10.91 -11.73 -8.84
C ILE A 340 -10.06 -11.48 -7.60
N LEU A 341 -9.80 -10.22 -7.31
CA LEU A 341 -9.08 -9.79 -6.11
C LEU A 341 -10.01 -8.95 -5.26
N ALA A 342 -10.27 -9.44 -4.05
CA ALA A 342 -10.95 -8.67 -3.02
C ALA A 342 -9.92 -8.16 -2.02
N MET A 343 -9.91 -6.86 -1.77
CA MET A 343 -9.08 -6.26 -0.74
C MET A 343 -9.85 -6.13 0.55
N THR A 344 -9.29 -6.66 1.61
CA THR A 344 -9.88 -6.58 2.95
C THR A 344 -9.04 -5.70 3.86
N SER A 345 -9.63 -5.24 4.95
CA SER A 345 -8.93 -4.49 5.99
C SER A 345 -9.59 -4.74 7.36
N LEU A 346 -8.98 -4.18 8.39
CA LEU A 346 -9.54 -4.24 9.75
C LEU A 346 -10.92 -3.59 9.85
N ALA A 347 -11.29 -2.75 8.88
CA ALA A 347 -12.58 -2.07 8.85
C ALA A 347 -13.72 -2.95 8.33
N ASP A 348 -13.40 -4.09 7.73
CA ASP A 348 -14.42 -5.03 7.27
C ASP A 348 -15.09 -5.73 8.46
N SER A 349 -16.41 -5.71 8.48
CA SER A 349 -17.19 -6.41 9.49
C SER A 349 -17.36 -7.89 9.15
N ARG A 350 -17.74 -8.70 10.12
CA ARG A 350 -18.14 -10.10 9.88
C ARG A 350 -19.22 -10.16 8.81
N ASP A 351 -20.17 -9.23 8.84
CA ASP A 351 -21.26 -9.19 7.85
C ASP A 351 -20.73 -9.01 6.43
N GLY A 352 -19.68 -8.20 6.25
CA GLY A 352 -19.04 -8.03 4.95
C GLY A 352 -18.44 -9.34 4.43
N PHE A 353 -17.75 -10.07 5.28
CA PHE A 353 -17.17 -11.37 4.93
C PHE A 353 -18.25 -12.42 4.63
N VAL A 354 -19.30 -12.45 5.43
CA VAL A 354 -20.45 -13.34 5.22
C VAL A 354 -21.12 -13.03 3.89
N ARG A 355 -21.32 -11.76 3.59
CA ARG A 355 -21.95 -11.31 2.36
C ARG A 355 -21.17 -11.77 1.12
N LEU A 356 -19.85 -11.64 1.16
CA LEU A 356 -19.00 -12.12 0.06
C LEU A 356 -19.04 -13.65 -0.03
N MET A 357 -18.94 -14.35 1.09
CA MET A 357 -18.98 -15.80 1.12
C MET A 357 -20.31 -16.34 0.56
N ASP A 358 -21.42 -15.75 0.98
CA ASP A 358 -22.76 -16.17 0.50
C ASP A 358 -22.87 -16.00 -1.01
N ALA A 359 -22.38 -14.88 -1.55
CA ALA A 359 -22.39 -14.63 -2.97
C ALA A 359 -21.55 -15.64 -3.75
N LEU A 360 -20.34 -15.94 -3.26
CA LEU A 360 -19.42 -16.85 -3.93
C LEU A 360 -19.82 -18.33 -3.80
N THR A 361 -20.63 -18.67 -2.82
CA THR A 361 -21.13 -20.03 -2.62
C THR A 361 -22.22 -20.36 -3.65
N LYS A 362 -22.81 -19.40 -4.27
CA LYS A 362 -23.79 -19.56 -5.36
C LYS A 362 -23.10 -19.55 -6.71
#